data_7f0a41df2a19d04f8d3f8193eddcdf9f
#
_entry.id   7f0a41df2a19d04f8d3f8193eddcdf9f
#
_cell.length_a   1.000
_cell.length_b   1.000
_cell.length_c   1.000
_cell.angle_alpha   90.00
_cell.angle_beta   90.00
_cell.angle_gamma   90.00
#
_symmetry.space_group_name_H-M   'P 1'
#
loop_
_entity.id
_entity.type
_entity.pdbx_description
1 polymer ?
#
loop_
_entity_poly.entity_id
_entity_poly.type
_entity_poly.pdbx_seq_one_letter_code
_entity_poly.pdbx_strand_id
1 'polypeptide(L)'
;FANGILESEYEVYAERSRYYYEALLKEQKSEQGGILILRENRRLTGLFPYAEGEELEIREPLFLEKGEEILSYVSEYLCDKKQTKVLGYGDMEKPMIMAKILDVEKMFSCMRIKEEIHLKLKIWDTLTNASAGCFLLEGKEKIRAKKTNETKDCVCIDAGDLTGILFGMADMEKLNVPLQVKEELSKIIPLTKVYLNEVV
;
A
#
# COMPACT_ATOMS: atom_id res chain seq x y z
N PHE A 1 10.72 -3.12 -14.68
CA PHE A 1 9.76 -2.17 -15.26
C PHE A 1 8.71 -1.77 -14.22
N ALA A 2 7.81 -2.66 -13.81
CA ALA A 2 6.73 -2.34 -12.89
C ALA A 2 7.24 -1.75 -11.56
N ASN A 3 8.19 -2.40 -10.90
CA ASN A 3 8.78 -1.90 -9.66
C ASN A 3 9.40 -0.51 -9.83
N GLY A 4 10.03 -0.23 -10.97
CA GLY A 4 10.60 1.10 -11.23
C GLY A 4 9.55 2.21 -11.34
N ILE A 5 8.37 1.92 -11.91
CA ILE A 5 7.24 2.86 -11.93
C ILE A 5 6.68 3.03 -10.52
N LEU A 6 6.38 1.93 -9.84
CA LEU A 6 5.81 1.96 -8.50
C LEU A 6 6.72 2.67 -7.49
N GLU A 7 8.03 2.42 -7.54
CA GLU A 7 9.02 3.07 -6.69
C GLU A 7 9.10 4.59 -6.91
N SER A 8 8.86 5.05 -8.14
CA SER A 8 8.88 6.48 -8.46
C SER A 8 7.64 7.23 -7.96
N GLU A 9 6.51 6.54 -7.80
CA GLU A 9 5.22 7.16 -7.49
C GLU A 9 4.76 6.90 -6.05
N TYR A 10 5.13 5.74 -5.48
CA TYR A 10 4.60 5.28 -4.20
C TYR A 10 5.70 5.04 -3.16
N GLU A 11 5.37 5.28 -1.89
CA GLU A 11 6.24 4.99 -0.74
C GLU A 11 6.07 3.54 -0.25
N VAL A 12 4.88 2.97 -0.49
CA VAL A 12 4.53 1.60 -0.12
C VAL A 12 3.84 0.92 -1.28
N TYR A 13 4.38 -0.19 -1.72
CA TYR A 13 3.79 -1.04 -2.75
C TYR A 13 4.25 -2.48 -2.59
N ALA A 14 3.47 -3.42 -3.09
CA ALA A 14 3.88 -4.81 -3.13
C ALA A 14 4.86 -5.03 -4.31
N GLU A 15 6.00 -5.65 -4.03
CA GLU A 15 7.02 -5.91 -5.04
C GLU A 15 6.49 -6.85 -6.14
N ARG A 16 6.62 -6.43 -7.39
CA ARG A 16 6.22 -7.20 -8.57
C ARG A 16 7.33 -8.17 -8.97
N SER A 17 7.37 -9.31 -8.28
CA SER A 17 8.32 -10.39 -8.55
C SER A 17 7.90 -11.24 -9.75
N ARG A 18 8.80 -12.11 -10.24
CA ARG A 18 8.47 -13.12 -11.26
C ARG A 18 7.33 -14.02 -10.77
N TYR A 19 7.36 -14.46 -9.52
CA TYR A 19 6.32 -15.30 -8.93
C TYR A 19 4.96 -14.60 -8.92
N TYR A 20 4.93 -13.31 -8.59
CA TYR A 20 3.72 -12.49 -8.68
C TYR A 20 3.09 -12.55 -10.07
N TYR A 21 3.87 -12.29 -11.12
CA TYR A 21 3.34 -12.31 -12.49
C TYR A 21 2.97 -13.72 -12.98
N GLU A 22 3.65 -14.75 -12.54
CA GLU A 22 3.28 -16.15 -12.84
C GLU A 22 1.93 -16.52 -12.22
N ALA A 23 1.65 -16.08 -10.99
CA ALA A 23 0.36 -16.25 -10.32
C ALA A 23 -0.73 -15.43 -11.01
N LEU A 24 -0.50 -14.14 -11.20
CA LEU A 24 -1.42 -13.21 -11.86
C LEU A 24 -1.82 -13.69 -13.27
N LEU A 25 -0.86 -14.17 -14.06
CA LEU A 25 -1.15 -14.71 -15.40
C LEU A 25 -2.05 -15.94 -15.36
N LYS A 26 -1.93 -16.80 -14.35
CA LYS A 26 -2.83 -17.95 -14.17
C LYS A 26 -4.25 -17.49 -13.81
N GLU A 27 -4.35 -16.51 -12.93
CA GLU A 27 -5.64 -15.91 -12.55
C GLU A 27 -6.33 -15.29 -13.77
N GLN A 28 -5.62 -14.39 -14.49
CA GLN A 28 -6.20 -13.75 -15.67
C GLN A 28 -6.63 -14.77 -16.73
N LYS A 29 -5.86 -15.83 -16.95
CA LYS A 29 -6.22 -16.90 -17.89
C LYS A 29 -7.47 -17.66 -17.47
N SER A 30 -7.73 -17.84 -16.18
CA SER A 30 -8.96 -18.48 -15.70
C SER A 30 -10.21 -17.64 -15.98
N GLU A 31 -10.03 -16.33 -16.16
CA GLU A 31 -11.05 -15.36 -16.50
C GLU A 31 -11.02 -14.96 -17.99
N GLN A 32 -10.48 -15.82 -18.85
CA GLN A 32 -10.33 -15.60 -20.30
C GLN A 32 -9.48 -14.38 -20.67
N GLY A 33 -8.66 -13.90 -19.77
CA GLY A 33 -7.80 -12.74 -19.94
C GLY A 33 -6.33 -13.08 -20.05
N GLY A 34 -5.49 -12.09 -19.75
CA GLY A 34 -4.05 -12.21 -19.83
C GLY A 34 -3.31 -10.99 -19.33
N ILE A 35 -2.05 -10.88 -19.73
CA ILE A 35 -1.22 -9.70 -19.45
C ILE A 35 -0.79 -9.11 -20.80
N LEU A 36 -1.15 -7.88 -21.05
CA LEU A 36 -0.74 -7.14 -22.23
C LEU A 36 0.53 -6.36 -21.97
N ILE A 37 1.47 -6.44 -22.91
CA ILE A 37 2.77 -5.80 -22.84
C ILE A 37 2.89 -4.86 -24.03
N LEU A 38 3.08 -3.57 -23.74
CA LEU A 38 3.26 -2.54 -24.75
C LEU A 38 4.74 -2.24 -24.95
N ARG A 39 5.15 -2.11 -26.21
CA ARG A 39 6.53 -1.80 -26.58
C ARG A 39 6.57 -0.75 -27.67
N GLU A 40 7.44 0.22 -27.47
CA GLU A 40 7.80 1.19 -28.48
C GLU A 40 9.31 1.06 -28.79
N ASN A 41 9.68 0.92 -30.05
CA ASN A 41 11.07 0.76 -30.47
C ASN A 41 11.86 -0.31 -29.67
N ARG A 42 11.20 -1.44 -29.38
CA ARG A 42 11.71 -2.56 -28.54
C ARG A 42 11.83 -2.25 -27.05
N ARG A 43 11.54 -1.04 -26.60
CA ARG A 43 11.49 -0.65 -25.19
C ARG A 43 10.10 -0.96 -24.62
N LEU A 44 10.06 -1.51 -23.43
CA LEU A 44 8.81 -1.70 -22.68
C LEU A 44 8.26 -0.34 -22.23
N THR A 45 7.04 -0.01 -22.59
CA THR A 45 6.40 1.29 -22.30
C THR A 45 5.15 1.15 -21.46
N GLY A 46 4.53 -0.02 -21.45
CA GLY A 46 3.34 -0.28 -20.66
C GLY A 46 3.10 -1.76 -20.42
N LEU A 47 2.37 -2.02 -19.37
CA LEU A 47 1.95 -3.36 -18.97
C LEU A 47 0.63 -3.25 -18.22
N PHE A 48 -0.31 -4.15 -18.53
CA PHE A 48 -1.52 -4.29 -17.73
C PHE A 48 -2.12 -5.69 -17.86
N PRO A 49 -2.59 -6.24 -16.74
CA PRO A 49 -3.46 -7.41 -16.74
C PRO A 49 -4.85 -7.03 -17.19
N TYR A 50 -5.55 -7.99 -17.81
CA TYR A 50 -6.94 -7.84 -18.19
C TYR A 50 -7.71 -9.14 -18.03
N ALA A 51 -9.00 -9.03 -17.82
CA ALA A 51 -9.94 -10.15 -17.81
C ALA A 51 -11.12 -9.88 -18.74
N GLU A 52 -11.61 -10.93 -19.41
CA GLU A 52 -12.76 -10.86 -20.32
C GLU A 52 -13.95 -11.58 -19.70
N GLY A 53 -14.92 -10.82 -19.19
CA GLY A 53 -16.19 -11.30 -18.70
C GLY A 53 -17.35 -10.76 -19.56
N GLU A 54 -18.42 -10.31 -18.92
CA GLU A 54 -19.46 -9.52 -19.55
C GLU A 54 -18.92 -8.15 -19.99
N GLU A 55 -17.97 -7.62 -19.22
CA GLU A 55 -17.19 -6.42 -19.49
C GLU A 55 -15.71 -6.78 -19.67
N LEU A 56 -14.95 -5.94 -20.34
CA LEU A 56 -13.49 -6.00 -20.32
C LEU A 56 -12.98 -5.26 -19.10
N GLU A 57 -12.35 -5.97 -18.17
CA GLU A 57 -11.70 -5.37 -17.02
C GLU A 57 -10.19 -5.21 -17.26
N ILE A 58 -9.70 -3.98 -17.25
CA ILE A 58 -8.28 -3.66 -17.23
C ILE A 58 -7.88 -3.45 -15.76
N ARG A 59 -6.90 -4.22 -15.33
CA ARG A 59 -6.42 -4.23 -13.94
C ARG A 59 -4.99 -3.70 -13.90
N GLU A 60 -4.63 -2.94 -12.87
CA GLU A 60 -3.28 -2.45 -12.60
C GLU A 60 -2.52 -1.93 -13.85
N PRO A 61 -3.05 -0.94 -14.59
CA PRO A 61 -2.35 -0.40 -15.74
C PRO A 61 -1.12 0.40 -15.30
N LEU A 62 0.05 -0.01 -15.79
CA LEU A 62 1.33 0.65 -15.51
C LEU A 62 1.94 1.15 -16.83
N PHE A 63 2.19 2.44 -16.91
CA PHE A 63 2.74 3.10 -18.09
C PHE A 63 3.88 4.02 -17.72
N LEU A 64 4.86 4.17 -18.62
CA LEU A 64 5.92 5.18 -18.44
C LEU A 64 5.40 6.59 -18.73
N GLU A 65 4.62 6.73 -19.81
CA GLU A 65 4.09 8.00 -20.28
C GLU A 65 2.74 7.76 -21.00
N LYS A 66 1.89 8.79 -21.07
CA LYS A 66 0.66 8.80 -21.89
C LYS A 66 -0.35 7.67 -21.56
N GLY A 67 -0.46 7.29 -20.29
CA GLY A 67 -1.31 6.18 -19.88
C GLY A 67 -2.78 6.29 -20.33
N GLU A 68 -3.37 7.49 -20.25
CA GLU A 68 -4.76 7.74 -20.65
C GLU A 68 -4.98 7.54 -22.18
N GLU A 69 -4.07 8.07 -23.00
CA GLU A 69 -4.14 7.88 -24.46
C GLU A 69 -4.04 6.39 -24.81
N ILE A 70 -3.11 5.68 -24.17
CA ILE A 70 -2.88 4.25 -24.40
C ILE A 70 -4.09 3.43 -23.94
N LEU A 71 -4.68 3.73 -22.79
CA LEU A 71 -5.89 3.06 -22.32
C LEU A 71 -7.06 3.24 -23.27
N SER A 72 -7.21 4.42 -23.85
CA SER A 72 -8.24 4.66 -24.88
C SER A 72 -8.04 3.78 -26.11
N TYR A 73 -6.82 3.72 -26.64
CA TYR A 73 -6.49 2.84 -27.79
C TYR A 73 -6.68 1.36 -27.46
N VAL A 74 -6.27 0.95 -26.28
CA VAL A 74 -6.39 -0.46 -25.87
C VAL A 74 -7.84 -0.86 -25.68
N SER A 75 -8.63 0.02 -25.08
CA SER A 75 -10.08 -0.19 -24.96
C SER A 75 -10.72 -0.37 -26.33
N GLU A 76 -10.37 0.47 -27.29
CA GLU A 76 -10.86 0.37 -28.66
C GLU A 76 -10.38 -0.91 -29.37
N TYR A 77 -9.11 -1.31 -29.16
CA TYR A 77 -8.52 -2.50 -29.80
C TYR A 77 -9.04 -3.82 -29.21
N LEU A 78 -9.22 -3.92 -27.89
CA LEU A 78 -9.69 -5.11 -27.21
C LEU A 78 -11.22 -5.21 -27.19
N CYS A 79 -11.92 -4.09 -27.28
CA CYS A 79 -13.37 -4.03 -27.18
C CYS A 79 -14.06 -3.99 -28.55
N ASP A 80 -14.19 -5.13 -29.19
CA ASP A 80 -15.00 -5.23 -30.42
C ASP A 80 -16.53 -5.08 -30.17
N LYS A 81 -16.98 -4.86 -28.93
CA LYS A 81 -18.40 -4.57 -28.55
C LYS A 81 -18.67 -4.58 -27.03
N LYS A 82 -17.65 -4.64 -26.15
CA LYS A 82 -17.86 -4.74 -24.71
C LYS A 82 -17.57 -3.40 -24.03
N GLN A 83 -18.28 -3.12 -22.96
CA GLN A 83 -17.97 -2.00 -22.11
C GLN A 83 -16.64 -2.26 -21.39
N THR A 84 -15.73 -1.30 -21.40
CA THR A 84 -14.43 -1.41 -20.74
C THR A 84 -14.48 -0.76 -19.36
N LYS A 85 -14.04 -1.49 -18.36
CA LYS A 85 -13.88 -0.99 -16.99
C LYS A 85 -12.40 -1.03 -16.61
N VAL A 86 -11.87 0.09 -16.20
CA VAL A 86 -10.50 0.18 -15.69
C VAL A 86 -10.56 0.24 -14.17
N LEU A 87 -10.03 -0.81 -13.51
CA LEU A 87 -10.01 -0.87 -12.06
C LEU A 87 -8.88 -0.01 -11.51
N GLY A 88 -9.19 0.76 -10.46
CA GLY A 88 -8.23 1.67 -9.85
C GLY A 88 -8.05 3.01 -10.56
N TYR A 89 -8.81 3.25 -11.64
CA TYR A 89 -8.88 4.54 -12.34
C TYR A 89 -10.25 5.18 -12.08
N GLY A 90 -10.28 6.41 -11.62
CA GLY A 90 -11.50 7.18 -11.43
C GLY A 90 -11.43 8.14 -10.25
N ASP A 91 -12.31 9.14 -10.25
CA ASP A 91 -12.34 10.26 -9.30
C ASP A 91 -12.88 9.90 -7.89
N MET A 92 -13.16 8.65 -7.62
CA MET A 92 -13.70 8.22 -6.33
C MET A 92 -12.66 7.48 -5.51
N GLU A 93 -12.19 8.09 -4.44
CA GLU A 93 -11.45 7.41 -3.37
C GLU A 93 -12.35 6.39 -2.68
N LYS A 94 -12.09 5.12 -2.90
CA LYS A 94 -12.73 4.01 -2.19
C LYS A 94 -11.67 3.23 -1.42
N PRO A 95 -11.95 2.84 -0.15
CA PRO A 95 -11.08 1.89 0.53
C PRO A 95 -11.14 0.56 -0.24
N MET A 96 -10.03 0.20 -0.88
CA MET A 96 -9.91 -1.00 -1.70
C MET A 96 -9.32 -2.17 -0.93
N ILE A 97 -8.46 -1.91 0.05
CA ILE A 97 -7.68 -2.93 0.75
C ILE A 97 -7.57 -2.59 2.22
N MET A 98 -7.58 -3.61 3.06
CA MET A 98 -7.22 -3.52 4.47
C MET A 98 -5.76 -3.94 4.64
N ALA A 99 -4.95 -3.07 5.25
CA ALA A 99 -3.57 -3.36 5.57
C ALA A 99 -3.37 -3.48 7.08
N LYS A 100 -2.39 -4.28 7.49
CA LYS A 100 -2.02 -4.49 8.88
C LYS A 100 -0.51 -4.62 9.04
N ILE A 101 0.04 -3.97 10.05
CA ILE A 101 1.45 -4.08 10.40
C ILE A 101 1.66 -5.41 11.13
N LEU A 102 2.52 -6.27 10.60
CA LEU A 102 2.90 -7.54 11.22
C LEU A 102 4.24 -7.45 11.96
N ASP A 103 5.16 -6.63 11.47
CA ASP A 103 6.49 -6.39 12.05
C ASP A 103 6.62 -4.91 12.42
N VAL A 104 6.39 -4.62 13.69
CA VAL A 104 6.38 -3.25 14.22
C VAL A 104 7.78 -2.62 14.19
N GLU A 105 8.82 -3.38 14.55
CA GLU A 105 10.18 -2.87 14.58
C GLU A 105 10.65 -2.50 13.17
N LYS A 106 10.38 -3.37 12.21
CA LYS A 106 10.71 -3.15 10.80
C LYS A 106 9.91 -1.98 10.23
N MET A 107 8.59 -1.90 10.51
CA MET A 107 7.75 -0.80 10.05
C MET A 107 8.29 0.55 10.52
N PHE A 108 8.55 0.70 11.82
CA PHE A 108 9.09 1.96 12.33
C PHE A 108 10.48 2.29 11.78
N SER A 109 11.32 1.29 11.47
CA SER A 109 12.63 1.55 10.85
C SER A 109 12.54 2.18 9.45
N CYS A 110 11.40 2.05 8.78
CA CYS A 110 11.14 2.67 7.48
C CYS A 110 10.56 4.10 7.62
N MET A 111 10.11 4.50 8.83
CA MET A 111 9.47 5.79 9.05
C MET A 111 10.48 6.92 9.19
N ARG A 112 10.10 8.09 8.71
CA ARG A 112 10.82 9.36 8.91
C ARG A 112 10.12 10.17 9.99
N ILE A 113 10.86 11.01 10.67
CA ILE A 113 10.35 11.90 11.72
C ILE A 113 10.76 13.35 11.47
N LYS A 114 9.92 14.27 11.95
CA LYS A 114 10.14 15.72 11.88
C LYS A 114 11.01 16.20 13.03
N GLU A 115 10.88 15.55 14.19
CA GLU A 115 11.53 15.91 15.45
C GLU A 115 11.89 14.65 16.23
N GLU A 116 12.77 14.80 17.23
CA GLU A 116 13.15 13.70 18.12
C GLU A 116 11.92 13.08 18.80
N ILE A 117 11.85 11.75 18.79
CA ILE A 117 10.78 10.97 19.40
C ILE A 117 11.31 10.13 20.56
N HIS A 118 10.54 10.08 21.66
CA HIS A 118 10.73 9.15 22.75
C HIS A 118 9.38 8.71 23.29
N LEU A 119 8.92 7.52 22.94
CA LEU A 119 7.57 7.04 23.23
C LEU A 119 7.55 5.56 23.57
N LYS A 120 6.85 5.19 24.64
CA LYS A 120 6.55 3.78 24.96
C LYS A 120 5.11 3.46 24.57
N LEU A 121 4.94 2.55 23.64
CA LEU A 121 3.63 2.07 23.19
C LEU A 121 3.41 0.60 23.56
N LYS A 122 2.23 0.29 24.07
CA LYS A 122 1.70 -1.07 24.16
C LYS A 122 0.71 -1.26 23.03
N ILE A 123 1.12 -2.00 22.00
CA ILE A 123 0.25 -2.33 20.87
C ILE A 123 -0.55 -3.58 21.25
N TRP A 124 -1.87 -3.49 21.12
CA TRP A 124 -2.75 -4.64 21.27
C TRP A 124 -3.41 -4.97 19.93
N ASP A 125 -3.61 -6.26 19.70
CA ASP A 125 -4.05 -6.79 18.44
C ASP A 125 -5.07 -7.88 18.71
N THR A 126 -6.31 -7.65 18.25
CA THR A 126 -7.43 -8.59 18.45
C THR A 126 -7.48 -9.71 17.42
N LEU A 127 -6.77 -9.58 16.29
CA LEU A 127 -6.81 -10.54 15.20
C LEU A 127 -5.62 -11.50 15.24
N THR A 128 -4.44 -10.99 15.53
CA THR A 128 -3.21 -11.78 15.59
C THR A 128 -2.31 -11.27 16.72
N ASN A 129 -1.43 -12.10 17.22
CA ASN A 129 -0.43 -11.65 18.20
C ASN A 129 0.87 -11.13 17.55
N ALA A 130 0.91 -11.03 16.22
CA ALA A 130 2.13 -10.72 15.49
C ALA A 130 2.68 -9.31 15.84
N SER A 131 1.80 -8.32 15.89
CA SER A 131 2.16 -6.94 16.22
C SER A 131 2.02 -6.60 17.71
N ALA A 132 1.48 -7.50 18.54
CA ALA A 132 1.23 -7.23 19.94
C ALA A 132 2.51 -7.16 20.78
N GLY A 133 2.57 -6.20 21.70
CA GLY A 133 3.69 -6.05 22.64
C GLY A 133 3.91 -4.63 23.07
N CYS A 134 4.88 -4.45 23.97
CA CYS A 134 5.37 -3.14 24.37
C CYS A 134 6.62 -2.80 23.55
N PHE A 135 6.67 -1.58 23.03
CA PHE A 135 7.76 -1.08 22.20
C PHE A 135 8.22 0.27 22.70
N LEU A 136 9.53 0.44 22.76
CA LEU A 136 10.18 1.72 22.95
C LEU A 136 10.54 2.28 21.58
N LEU A 137 10.03 3.47 21.27
CA LEU A 137 10.30 4.22 20.06
C LEU A 137 11.25 5.38 20.38
N GLU A 138 12.39 5.41 19.75
CA GLU A 138 13.40 6.45 19.95
C GLU A 138 14.06 6.83 18.63
N GLY A 139 14.40 8.11 18.47
CA GLY A 139 15.19 8.56 17.32
C GLY A 139 15.17 10.05 17.11
N LYS A 140 16.13 10.54 16.30
CA LYS A 140 16.25 11.97 15.91
C LYS A 140 15.97 12.21 14.43
N GLU A 141 16.38 11.29 13.57
CA GLU A 141 16.15 11.34 12.12
C GLU A 141 15.38 10.13 11.64
N LYS A 142 15.65 8.98 12.26
CA LYS A 142 14.98 7.70 12.00
C LYS A 142 14.55 7.09 13.31
N ILE A 143 13.42 6.40 13.26
CA ILE A 143 12.89 5.71 14.44
C ILE A 143 13.58 4.37 14.60
N ARG A 144 13.95 4.07 15.83
CA ARG A 144 14.27 2.71 16.28
C ARG A 144 13.16 2.25 17.19
N ALA A 145 12.47 1.22 16.82
CA ALA A 145 11.51 0.54 17.66
C ALA A 145 12.20 -0.68 18.26
N LYS A 146 12.07 -0.87 19.55
CA LYS A 146 12.60 -2.04 20.26
C LYS A 146 11.53 -2.63 21.16
N LYS A 147 11.26 -3.91 20.97
CA LYS A 147 10.36 -4.64 21.86
C LYS A 147 10.94 -4.67 23.29
N THR A 148 10.11 -4.37 24.27
CA THR A 148 10.50 -4.33 25.68
C THR A 148 9.52 -5.11 26.55
N ASN A 149 10.03 -5.66 27.64
CA ASN A 149 9.20 -6.30 28.68
C ASN A 149 8.74 -5.30 29.74
N GLU A 150 9.25 -4.07 29.69
CA GLU A 150 8.87 -3.02 30.62
C GLU A 150 7.52 -2.43 30.20
N THR A 151 6.50 -2.68 31.00
CA THR A 151 5.12 -2.22 30.73
C THR A 151 4.77 -0.92 31.46
N LYS A 152 5.67 -0.43 32.31
CA LYS A 152 5.46 0.81 33.07
C LYS A 152 5.46 1.99 32.11
N ASP A 153 4.48 2.87 32.26
CA ASP A 153 4.30 4.09 31.46
C ASP A 153 4.05 3.84 29.95
N CYS A 154 3.66 2.60 29.57
CA CYS A 154 3.24 2.30 28.23
C CYS A 154 1.80 2.75 27.99
N VAL A 155 1.56 3.48 26.92
CA VAL A 155 0.21 3.82 26.47
C VAL A 155 -0.29 2.77 25.49
N CYS A 156 -1.53 2.30 25.71
CA CYS A 156 -2.14 1.31 24.83
C CYS A 156 -2.68 1.95 23.56
N ILE A 157 -2.40 1.33 22.41
CA ILE A 157 -2.96 1.68 21.11
C ILE A 157 -3.37 0.41 20.38
N ASP A 158 -4.49 0.46 19.65
CA ASP A 158 -4.90 -0.63 18.77
C ASP A 158 -3.99 -0.71 17.54
N ALA A 159 -3.72 -1.93 17.07
CA ALA A 159 -2.88 -2.15 15.90
C ALA A 159 -3.47 -1.57 14.61
N GLY A 160 -4.80 -1.54 14.48
CA GLY A 160 -5.50 -0.92 13.37
C GLY A 160 -5.38 0.61 13.40
N ASP A 161 -5.58 1.22 14.57
CA ASP A 161 -5.41 2.65 14.77
C ASP A 161 -3.97 3.08 14.43
N LEU A 162 -2.98 2.34 14.94
CA LEU A 162 -1.58 2.59 14.62
C LEU A 162 -1.31 2.47 13.12
N THR A 163 -1.83 1.43 12.47
CA THR A 163 -1.69 1.25 11.02
C THR A 163 -2.29 2.43 10.28
N GLY A 164 -3.52 2.83 10.65
CA GLY A 164 -4.20 3.97 10.05
C GLY A 164 -3.40 5.27 10.15
N ILE A 165 -2.75 5.52 11.30
CA ILE A 165 -1.91 6.71 11.49
C ILE A 165 -0.66 6.65 10.62
N LEU A 166 0.05 5.52 10.62
CA LEU A 166 1.30 5.40 9.88
C LEU A 166 1.12 5.47 8.37
N PHE A 167 -0.07 5.12 7.88
CA PHE A 167 -0.44 5.27 6.47
C PHE A 167 -1.27 6.53 6.18
N GLY A 168 -1.46 7.42 7.15
CA GLY A 168 -2.17 8.69 6.97
C GLY A 168 -3.67 8.56 6.72
N MET A 169 -4.27 7.41 7.08
CA MET A 169 -5.70 7.12 6.88
C MET A 169 -6.55 7.40 8.12
N ALA A 170 -5.94 7.47 9.30
CA ALA A 170 -6.64 7.76 10.55
C ALA A 170 -6.45 9.21 10.98
N ASP A 171 -7.52 9.76 11.53
CA ASP A 171 -7.51 11.09 12.14
C ASP A 171 -6.91 11.01 13.55
N MET A 172 -5.76 11.66 13.75
CA MET A 172 -5.05 11.69 15.02
C MET A 172 -5.93 12.22 16.17
N GLU A 173 -6.83 13.15 15.90
CA GLU A 173 -7.71 13.74 16.90
C GLU A 173 -8.72 12.72 17.46
N LYS A 174 -9.14 11.78 16.65
CA LYS A 174 -10.11 10.73 17.04
C LYS A 174 -9.50 9.58 17.84
N LEU A 175 -8.18 9.54 17.95
CA LEU A 175 -7.53 8.50 18.75
C LEU A 175 -7.87 8.63 20.24
N ASN A 176 -8.15 7.51 20.85
CA ASN A 176 -8.37 7.44 22.29
C ASN A 176 -7.06 7.20 23.06
N VAL A 177 -6.13 8.15 22.93
CA VAL A 177 -4.84 8.15 23.64
C VAL A 177 -4.57 9.53 24.26
N PRO A 178 -3.71 9.63 25.30
CA PRO A 178 -3.35 10.91 25.91
C PRO A 178 -2.75 11.90 24.90
N LEU A 179 -2.97 13.21 25.14
CA LEU A 179 -2.48 14.27 24.27
C LEU A 179 -0.97 14.18 23.99
N GLN A 180 -0.16 13.92 25.03
CA GLN A 180 1.28 13.73 24.90
C GLN A 180 1.65 12.64 23.90
N VAL A 181 0.86 11.55 23.82
CA VAL A 181 1.09 10.47 22.87
C VAL A 181 0.72 10.91 21.45
N LYS A 182 -0.37 11.66 21.29
CA LYS A 182 -0.73 12.27 20.00
C LYS A 182 0.37 13.21 19.50
N GLU A 183 0.93 14.04 20.39
CA GLU A 183 2.04 14.93 20.06
C GLU A 183 3.28 14.15 19.61
N GLU A 184 3.66 13.09 20.34
CA GLU A 184 4.78 12.23 19.93
C GLU A 184 4.53 11.52 18.59
N LEU A 185 3.33 10.96 18.40
CA LEU A 185 2.97 10.29 17.14
C LEU A 185 2.90 11.28 15.96
N SER A 186 2.52 12.54 16.19
CA SER A 186 2.44 13.58 15.16
C SER A 186 3.81 13.99 14.59
N LYS A 187 4.89 13.66 15.30
CA LYS A 187 6.26 13.85 14.80
C LYS A 187 6.62 12.86 13.69
N ILE A 188 5.91 11.74 13.60
CA ILE A 188 6.11 10.74 12.54
C ILE A 188 5.52 11.26 11.24
N ILE A 189 6.28 11.14 10.15
CA ILE A 189 5.80 11.47 8.82
C ILE A 189 5.08 10.23 8.28
N PRO A 190 3.75 10.28 8.07
CA PRO A 190 3.02 9.13 7.57
C PRO A 190 3.38 8.81 6.11
N LEU A 191 3.28 7.55 5.74
CA LEU A 191 3.44 7.05 4.38
C LEU A 191 2.08 7.14 3.68
N THR A 192 1.82 8.23 2.98
CA THR A 192 0.51 8.50 2.37
C THR A 192 0.37 7.98 0.95
N LYS A 193 1.50 7.76 0.26
CA LYS A 193 1.51 7.22 -1.10
C LYS A 193 1.60 5.70 -1.06
N VAL A 194 0.45 5.07 -0.90
CA VAL A 194 0.32 3.61 -0.78
C VAL A 194 -0.36 3.05 -2.02
N TYR A 195 0.27 2.05 -2.65
CA TYR A 195 -0.30 1.30 -3.75
C TYR A 195 -0.36 -0.20 -3.40
N LEU A 196 -1.53 -0.66 -3.04
CA LEU A 196 -1.83 -2.06 -2.79
C LEU A 196 -3.04 -2.41 -3.65
N ASN A 197 -2.80 -3.11 -4.73
CA ASN A 197 -3.83 -3.52 -5.70
C ASN A 197 -3.88 -5.05 -5.79
N GLU A 198 -3.89 -5.70 -4.65
CA GLU A 198 -4.02 -7.15 -4.57
C GLU A 198 -5.48 -7.49 -4.31
N VAL A 199 -6.17 -7.95 -5.32
CA VAL A 199 -7.51 -8.48 -5.20
C VAL A 199 -7.38 -9.90 -4.68
N VAL A 200 -7.92 -10.17 -3.49
CA VAL A 200 -8.03 -11.50 -2.89
C VAL A 200 -9.36 -12.11 -3.24
#